data_690a59cd55dc6c674f73a5ef87c82bd2
#
_entry.id   690a59cd55dc6c674f73a5ef87c82bd2
#
_cell.length_a   1.000
_cell.length_b   1.000
_cell.length_c   1.000
_cell.angle_alpha   90.00
_cell.angle_beta   90.00
_cell.angle_gamma   90.00
#
_symmetry.space_group_name_H-M   'P 1'
#
loop_
_entity.id
_entity.type
_entity.pdbx_description
1 polymer ?
#
loop_
_entity_poly.entity_id
_entity_poly.type
_entity_poly.pdbx_seq_one_letter_code
_entity_poly.pdbx_strand_id
1 'polypeptide(L)'
;MEYGLIGGKLGHSYSKTIHELLCGYSYELCPLPTEADARAFLQRRQFKAINVTIPYKKLVMEYCSFIDPRARAIGAVNTVVNKNGLLYGYNTDYLGFAHLCEAHGVELAGKTVLILGTGGTHNTTRAVALDKGAAKVLTVSRTPDPEKGELSYAEAVRSGAQVVFNTTPAGMYPNVGVCSLDVAAMPGLEAVVDVVYNPNKTELILRAEDAGVPVAVGGLEMLVAQAVYAAEYFLGRKFEDAPGEVRRITAALRRETLNIALVGMPSCGKSSLGRLLAKQLGRPLVDLDEEIVKADGRSIPDIFAAEGEEGFRAKEAAQIARFGKEKGLVLSCGGGAVKRAENVRALRQNGVVLFIDRPVDALAVGGNRPLSSSAEALRTMEAQRRPLYLAAADAVISNTGTLAEALAAAQEALDEIFDS
;
A
#
# COMPACT_ATOMS: atom_id res chain seq x y z
N MET A 1 11.44 -15.95 -23.98
CA MET A 1 10.36 -15.04 -23.56
C MET A 1 10.33 -13.83 -24.48
N GLU A 2 9.14 -13.35 -24.86
CA GLU A 2 9.04 -12.14 -25.69
C GLU A 2 9.05 -10.89 -24.83
N TYR A 3 8.21 -10.88 -23.79
CA TYR A 3 8.08 -9.79 -22.82
C TYR A 3 8.19 -10.34 -21.40
N GLY A 4 8.81 -9.59 -20.51
CA GLY A 4 8.93 -10.02 -19.12
C GLY A 4 9.77 -9.12 -18.23
N LEU A 5 9.96 -9.59 -17.00
CA LEU A 5 10.76 -8.93 -15.95
C LEU A 5 11.96 -9.81 -15.63
N ILE A 6 13.16 -9.24 -15.64
CA ILE A 6 14.36 -9.86 -15.08
C ILE A 6 14.80 -9.20 -13.77
N GLY A 7 15.27 -10.00 -12.84
CA GLY A 7 15.76 -9.53 -11.53
C GLY A 7 16.29 -10.68 -10.69
N GLY A 8 16.82 -10.40 -9.50
CA GLY A 8 17.37 -11.44 -8.63
C GLY A 8 16.29 -12.33 -8.00
N LYS A 9 15.25 -11.72 -7.41
CA LYS A 9 14.09 -12.41 -6.78
C LYS A 9 12.81 -11.71 -7.21
N LEU A 10 11.83 -12.46 -7.72
CA LEU A 10 10.62 -11.91 -8.33
C LEU A 10 9.30 -12.44 -7.75
N GLY A 11 9.35 -13.20 -6.64
CA GLY A 11 8.20 -13.96 -6.11
C GLY A 11 6.97 -13.16 -5.68
N HIS A 12 7.07 -11.85 -5.54
CA HIS A 12 5.95 -10.97 -5.11
C HIS A 12 5.72 -9.81 -6.07
N SER A 13 6.16 -9.93 -7.33
CA SER A 13 6.02 -8.85 -8.32
C SER A 13 4.62 -8.80 -8.92
N TYR A 14 3.98 -7.65 -8.89
CA TYR A 14 2.73 -7.38 -9.61
C TYR A 14 2.93 -7.09 -11.10
N SER A 15 4.18 -7.00 -11.59
CA SER A 15 4.45 -6.61 -12.99
C SER A 15 3.72 -7.51 -13.99
N LYS A 16 3.68 -8.84 -13.73
CA LYS A 16 2.96 -9.77 -14.60
C LYS A 16 1.46 -9.43 -14.66
N THR A 17 0.80 -9.32 -13.51
CA THR A 17 -0.61 -8.97 -13.42
C THR A 17 -0.91 -7.64 -14.12
N ILE A 18 -0.08 -6.61 -13.88
CA ILE A 18 -0.26 -5.29 -14.49
C ILE A 18 -0.16 -5.36 -16.01
N HIS A 19 0.89 -5.97 -16.55
CA HIS A 19 1.10 -6.06 -18.00
C HIS A 19 0.03 -6.92 -18.69
N GLU A 20 -0.42 -8.01 -18.07
CA GLU A 20 -1.48 -8.86 -18.61
C GLU A 20 -2.87 -8.18 -18.58
N LEU A 21 -3.15 -7.34 -17.54
CA LEU A 21 -4.35 -6.51 -17.50
C LEU A 21 -4.33 -5.36 -18.52
N LEU A 22 -3.14 -4.85 -18.84
CA LEU A 22 -2.95 -3.70 -19.72
C LEU A 22 -2.96 -4.10 -21.21
N CYS A 23 -2.35 -5.23 -21.53
CA CYS A 23 -2.06 -5.61 -22.90
C CYS A 23 -2.34 -7.12 -23.11
N GLY A 24 -2.77 -7.48 -24.32
CA GLY A 24 -3.05 -8.87 -24.69
C GLY A 24 -1.80 -9.72 -24.98
N TYR A 25 -0.62 -9.40 -24.41
CA TYR A 25 0.57 -10.22 -24.55
C TYR A 25 0.91 -10.98 -23.26
N SER A 26 1.56 -12.13 -23.39
CA SER A 26 2.09 -12.87 -22.25
C SER A 26 3.29 -12.16 -21.66
N TYR A 27 3.34 -12.04 -20.33
CA TYR A 27 4.44 -11.44 -19.61
C TYR A 27 5.05 -12.42 -18.61
N GLU A 28 6.35 -12.66 -18.71
CA GLU A 28 7.04 -13.68 -17.93
C GLU A 28 7.89 -13.06 -16.81
N LEU A 29 7.92 -13.72 -15.66
CA LEU A 29 8.87 -13.41 -14.59
C LEU A 29 10.07 -14.33 -14.74
N CYS A 30 11.25 -13.78 -15.00
CA CYS A 30 12.49 -14.51 -15.22
C CYS A 30 13.51 -14.17 -14.11
N PRO A 31 13.49 -14.90 -12.97
CA PRO A 31 14.47 -14.70 -11.92
C PRO A 31 15.85 -15.16 -12.39
N LEU A 32 16.83 -14.30 -12.23
CA LEU A 32 18.23 -14.53 -12.54
C LEU A 32 19.04 -14.39 -11.24
N PRO A 33 19.34 -15.49 -10.54
CA PRO A 33 19.90 -15.42 -9.19
C PRO A 33 21.31 -14.82 -9.13
N THR A 34 22.11 -14.96 -10.22
CA THR A 34 23.48 -14.47 -10.26
C THR A 34 23.69 -13.44 -11.36
N GLU A 35 24.71 -12.62 -11.21
CA GLU A 35 25.14 -11.67 -12.26
C GLU A 35 25.54 -12.40 -13.55
N ALA A 36 26.15 -13.58 -13.43
CA ALA A 36 26.52 -14.39 -14.60
C ALA A 36 25.30 -14.82 -15.42
N ASP A 37 24.20 -15.22 -14.74
CA ASP A 37 22.94 -15.55 -15.42
C ASP A 37 22.35 -14.35 -16.15
N ALA A 38 22.39 -13.17 -15.50
CA ALA A 38 21.90 -11.93 -16.10
C ALA A 38 22.74 -11.53 -17.33
N ARG A 39 24.06 -11.62 -17.24
CA ARG A 39 24.97 -11.36 -18.37
C ARG A 39 24.71 -12.32 -19.52
N ALA A 40 24.59 -13.62 -19.26
CA ALA A 40 24.29 -14.63 -20.28
C ALA A 40 22.93 -14.40 -20.95
N PHE A 41 21.91 -14.02 -20.17
CA PHE A 41 20.59 -13.67 -20.69
C PHE A 41 20.64 -12.46 -21.62
N LEU A 42 21.29 -11.37 -21.19
CA LEU A 42 21.40 -10.12 -21.97
C LEU A 42 22.23 -10.32 -23.25
N GLN A 43 23.26 -11.14 -23.23
CA GLN A 43 24.08 -11.46 -24.41
C GLN A 43 23.29 -12.20 -25.48
N ARG A 44 22.37 -13.13 -25.11
CA ARG A 44 21.56 -13.88 -26.06
C ARG A 44 20.56 -13.00 -26.81
N ARG A 45 20.09 -11.90 -26.20
CA ARG A 45 19.12 -10.94 -26.78
C ARG A 45 17.85 -11.60 -27.33
N GLN A 46 17.41 -12.72 -26.72
CA GLN A 46 16.24 -13.50 -27.18
C GLN A 46 14.93 -13.01 -26.49
N PHE A 47 14.67 -11.70 -26.64
CA PHE A 47 13.45 -11.06 -26.16
C PHE A 47 13.09 -9.88 -27.07
N LYS A 48 11.82 -9.47 -27.07
CA LYS A 48 11.35 -8.24 -27.74
C LYS A 48 11.55 -7.02 -26.83
N ALA A 49 11.06 -7.12 -25.59
CA ALA A 49 11.29 -6.08 -24.60
C ALA A 49 11.18 -6.66 -23.18
N ILE A 50 11.90 -6.04 -22.24
CA ILE A 50 11.93 -6.47 -20.85
C ILE A 50 11.94 -5.29 -19.90
N ASN A 51 11.34 -5.50 -18.71
CA ASN A 51 11.67 -4.70 -17.55
C ASN A 51 12.84 -5.31 -16.78
N VAL A 52 13.55 -4.47 -16.07
CA VAL A 52 14.74 -4.85 -15.29
C VAL A 52 14.57 -4.30 -13.87
N THR A 53 14.69 -5.17 -12.87
CA THR A 53 14.69 -4.75 -11.46
C THR A 53 16.01 -5.08 -10.77
N ILE A 54 16.06 -4.84 -9.47
CA ILE A 54 17.22 -5.10 -8.60
C ILE A 54 17.70 -6.54 -8.76
N PRO A 55 19.05 -6.74 -8.90
CA PRO A 55 20.11 -5.75 -8.81
C PRO A 55 20.61 -5.22 -10.17
N TYR A 56 19.94 -5.52 -11.27
CA TYR A 56 20.50 -5.45 -12.63
C TYR A 56 20.27 -4.13 -13.39
N LYS A 57 19.61 -3.12 -12.79
CA LYS A 57 19.31 -1.83 -13.45
C LYS A 57 20.54 -1.06 -13.93
N LYS A 58 21.70 -1.24 -13.28
CA LYS A 58 22.99 -0.67 -13.72
C LYS A 58 23.68 -1.58 -14.71
N LEU A 59 23.72 -2.88 -14.44
CA LEU A 59 24.36 -3.89 -15.28
C LEU A 59 23.84 -3.84 -16.72
N VAL A 60 22.54 -3.73 -16.91
CA VAL A 60 21.91 -3.76 -18.24
C VAL A 60 22.37 -2.60 -19.13
N MET A 61 22.82 -1.49 -18.55
CA MET A 61 23.33 -0.34 -19.29
C MET A 61 24.57 -0.69 -20.15
N GLU A 62 25.38 -1.66 -19.73
CA GLU A 62 26.55 -2.14 -20.46
C GLU A 62 26.18 -2.80 -21.80
N TYR A 63 24.95 -3.29 -21.92
CA TYR A 63 24.44 -4.01 -23.10
C TYR A 63 23.61 -3.13 -24.04
N CYS A 64 23.23 -1.92 -23.59
CA CYS A 64 22.39 -1.02 -24.38
C CYS A 64 23.22 -0.29 -25.45
N SER A 65 22.78 -0.40 -26.69
CA SER A 65 23.35 0.37 -27.84
C SER A 65 22.96 1.85 -27.76
N PHE A 66 21.76 2.12 -27.16
CA PHE A 66 21.27 3.47 -26.88
C PHE A 66 20.68 3.48 -25.47
N ILE A 67 20.97 4.54 -24.74
CA ILE A 67 20.35 4.83 -23.44
C ILE A 67 19.74 6.22 -23.49
N ASP A 68 18.46 6.30 -23.17
CA ASP A 68 17.75 7.56 -23.03
C ASP A 68 18.54 8.55 -22.15
N PRO A 69 18.67 9.84 -22.51
CA PRO A 69 19.46 10.80 -21.75
C PRO A 69 19.09 10.89 -20.28
N ARG A 70 17.80 10.79 -19.95
CA ARG A 70 17.30 10.80 -18.58
C ARG A 70 17.69 9.54 -17.82
N ALA A 71 17.55 8.35 -18.42
CA ALA A 71 18.00 7.09 -17.84
C ALA A 71 19.52 7.10 -17.59
N ARG A 72 20.30 7.72 -18.47
CA ARG A 72 21.75 7.91 -18.33
C ARG A 72 22.08 8.84 -17.16
N ALA A 73 21.37 9.97 -17.02
CA ALA A 73 21.57 10.91 -15.92
C ALA A 73 21.20 10.30 -14.56
N ILE A 74 20.16 9.47 -14.50
CA ILE A 74 19.75 8.71 -13.29
C ILE A 74 20.78 7.61 -12.96
N GLY A 75 21.46 7.07 -13.97
CA GLY A 75 22.41 5.96 -13.84
C GLY A 75 21.73 4.60 -13.66
N ALA A 76 20.50 4.43 -14.19
CA ALA A 76 19.76 3.19 -14.11
C ALA A 76 18.76 3.04 -15.28
N VAL A 77 18.69 1.83 -15.83
CA VAL A 77 17.72 1.40 -16.84
C VAL A 77 16.80 0.33 -16.22
N ASN A 78 15.49 0.52 -16.32
CA ASN A 78 14.50 -0.45 -15.87
C ASN A 78 13.62 -1.00 -17.01
N THR A 79 13.81 -0.49 -18.24
CA THR A 79 13.01 -0.86 -19.41
C THR A 79 13.94 -0.96 -20.61
N VAL A 80 13.95 -2.10 -21.30
CA VAL A 80 14.80 -2.37 -22.47
C VAL A 80 13.97 -2.89 -23.63
N VAL A 81 14.15 -2.28 -24.80
CA VAL A 81 13.52 -2.72 -26.05
C VAL A 81 14.59 -3.22 -27.02
N ASN A 82 14.39 -4.40 -27.56
CA ASN A 82 15.25 -4.98 -28.58
C ASN A 82 14.72 -4.66 -29.99
N LYS A 83 15.45 -3.86 -30.74
CA LYS A 83 15.13 -3.55 -32.14
C LYS A 83 16.22 -4.16 -33.04
N ASN A 84 15.92 -5.31 -33.62
CA ASN A 84 16.82 -6.04 -34.51
C ASN A 84 18.22 -6.31 -33.91
N GLY A 85 18.24 -6.72 -32.63
CA GLY A 85 19.49 -7.00 -31.93
C GLY A 85 20.16 -5.79 -31.28
N LEU A 86 19.68 -4.57 -31.48
CA LEU A 86 20.13 -3.37 -30.79
C LEU A 86 19.24 -3.10 -29.58
N LEU A 87 19.82 -2.95 -28.40
CA LEU A 87 19.11 -2.73 -27.16
C LEU A 87 18.99 -1.23 -26.84
N TYR A 88 17.76 -0.80 -26.60
CA TYR A 88 17.41 0.58 -26.24
C TYR A 88 16.94 0.61 -24.80
N GLY A 89 17.67 1.34 -23.95
CA GLY A 89 17.42 1.42 -22.50
C GLY A 89 16.70 2.69 -22.10
N TYR A 90 15.68 2.56 -21.25
CA TYR A 90 14.85 3.64 -20.71
C TYR A 90 14.71 3.50 -19.20
N ASN A 91 14.25 4.57 -18.55
CA ASN A 91 13.88 4.54 -17.14
C ASN A 91 12.43 4.98 -16.96
N THR A 92 11.51 4.03 -16.82
CA THR A 92 10.09 4.29 -16.61
C THR A 92 9.71 4.47 -15.15
N ASP A 93 10.60 4.17 -14.18
CA ASP A 93 10.41 4.54 -12.78
C ASP A 93 10.32 6.06 -12.64
N TYR A 94 11.09 6.83 -13.42
CA TYR A 94 10.99 8.27 -13.47
C TYR A 94 9.59 8.72 -13.91
N LEU A 95 9.07 8.14 -14.99
CA LEU A 95 7.73 8.47 -15.51
C LEU A 95 6.64 8.09 -14.51
N GLY A 96 6.78 6.91 -13.86
CA GLY A 96 5.86 6.44 -12.84
C GLY A 96 5.84 7.35 -11.61
N PHE A 97 6.99 7.79 -11.13
CA PHE A 97 7.07 8.67 -9.97
C PHE A 97 6.59 10.10 -10.30
N ALA A 98 6.91 10.62 -11.48
CA ALA A 98 6.40 11.90 -11.94
C ALA A 98 4.87 11.88 -12.06
N HIS A 99 4.31 10.79 -12.62
CA HIS A 99 2.86 10.58 -12.69
C HIS A 99 2.22 10.57 -11.30
N LEU A 100 2.77 9.82 -10.34
CA LEU A 100 2.27 9.76 -8.96
C LEU A 100 2.20 11.17 -8.34
N CYS A 101 3.26 11.97 -8.50
CA CYS A 101 3.28 13.34 -7.99
C CYS A 101 2.22 14.21 -8.66
N GLU A 102 2.07 14.13 -9.98
CA GLU A 102 1.10 14.93 -10.76
C GLU A 102 -0.36 14.54 -10.42
N ALA A 103 -0.64 13.24 -10.37
CA ALA A 103 -1.99 12.72 -10.10
C ALA A 103 -2.52 13.15 -8.72
N HIS A 104 -1.63 13.29 -7.74
CA HIS A 104 -1.97 13.68 -6.37
C HIS A 104 -1.67 15.15 -6.06
N GLY A 105 -1.37 15.98 -7.05
CA GLY A 105 -1.13 17.41 -6.86
C GLY A 105 0.07 17.75 -5.97
N VAL A 106 1.11 16.92 -6.00
CA VAL A 106 2.35 17.18 -5.24
C VAL A 106 3.13 18.28 -5.92
N GLU A 107 3.03 19.49 -5.38
CA GLU A 107 3.74 20.67 -5.88
C GLU A 107 5.20 20.65 -5.46
N LEU A 108 6.11 20.72 -6.43
CA LEU A 108 7.56 20.66 -6.20
C LEU A 108 8.28 21.97 -6.49
N ALA A 109 7.71 22.81 -7.38
CA ALA A 109 8.33 24.06 -7.78
C ALA A 109 8.55 25.01 -6.59
N GLY A 110 9.78 25.42 -6.39
CA GLY A 110 10.19 26.31 -5.29
C GLY A 110 10.23 25.66 -3.90
N LYS A 111 9.93 24.36 -3.76
CA LYS A 111 9.88 23.65 -2.49
C LYS A 111 11.24 23.06 -2.09
N THR A 112 11.42 22.87 -0.77
CA THR A 112 12.47 22.01 -0.24
C THR A 112 11.95 20.58 -0.13
N VAL A 113 12.57 19.67 -0.84
CA VAL A 113 12.23 18.24 -0.90
C VAL A 113 13.24 17.45 -0.08
N LEU A 114 12.76 16.58 0.79
CA LEU A 114 13.55 15.68 1.62
C LEU A 114 13.42 14.27 1.08
N ILE A 115 14.50 13.63 0.70
CA ILE A 115 14.50 12.24 0.20
C ILE A 115 15.13 11.33 1.24
N LEU A 116 14.36 10.37 1.76
CA LEU A 116 14.83 9.37 2.70
C LEU A 116 15.47 8.20 1.94
N GLY A 117 16.75 7.92 2.24
CA GLY A 117 17.54 6.85 1.64
C GLY A 117 18.44 7.30 0.48
N THR A 118 19.43 6.47 0.18
CA THR A 118 20.49 6.69 -0.83
C THR A 118 20.54 5.59 -1.89
N GLY A 119 19.46 4.79 -2.01
CA GLY A 119 19.37 3.65 -2.92
C GLY A 119 19.09 4.03 -4.38
N GLY A 120 18.81 3.02 -5.22
CA GLY A 120 18.57 3.22 -6.66
C GLY A 120 17.39 4.14 -6.97
N THR A 121 16.31 4.07 -6.18
CA THR A 121 15.12 4.92 -6.36
C THR A 121 15.36 6.37 -5.93
N HIS A 122 16.31 6.62 -5.03
CA HIS A 122 16.73 7.98 -4.65
C HIS A 122 17.09 8.84 -5.87
N ASN A 123 17.95 8.32 -6.77
CA ASN A 123 18.35 9.09 -7.95
C ASN A 123 17.18 9.41 -8.87
N THR A 124 16.23 8.48 -8.98
CA THR A 124 15.02 8.66 -9.78
C THR A 124 14.13 9.77 -9.19
N THR A 125 13.83 9.70 -7.90
CA THR A 125 12.98 10.71 -7.23
C THR A 125 13.66 12.07 -7.16
N ARG A 126 14.99 12.09 -6.99
CA ARG A 126 15.79 13.32 -7.05
C ARG A 126 15.72 13.98 -8.43
N ALA A 127 15.83 13.19 -9.50
CA ALA A 127 15.70 13.70 -10.85
C ALA A 127 14.32 14.33 -11.09
N VAL A 128 13.24 13.66 -10.66
CA VAL A 128 11.89 14.21 -10.75
C VAL A 128 11.77 15.51 -9.97
N ALA A 129 12.27 15.57 -8.73
CA ALA A 129 12.20 16.77 -7.91
C ALA A 129 12.90 17.97 -8.57
N LEU A 130 14.09 17.75 -9.13
CA LEU A 130 14.85 18.80 -9.82
C LEU A 130 14.18 19.24 -11.12
N ASP A 131 13.74 18.30 -11.94
CA ASP A 131 13.09 18.59 -13.23
C ASP A 131 11.73 19.32 -13.04
N LYS A 132 11.07 19.10 -11.90
CA LYS A 132 9.83 19.81 -11.50
C LYS A 132 10.10 21.10 -10.74
N GLY A 133 11.34 21.56 -10.66
CA GLY A 133 11.70 22.89 -10.14
C GLY A 133 11.81 22.99 -8.62
N ALA A 134 12.12 21.89 -7.92
CA ALA A 134 12.42 21.95 -6.48
C ALA A 134 13.58 22.94 -6.22
N ALA A 135 13.40 23.86 -5.28
CA ALA A 135 14.43 24.85 -4.93
C ALA A 135 15.61 24.20 -4.21
N LYS A 136 15.33 23.16 -3.43
CA LYS A 136 16.35 22.41 -2.69
C LYS A 136 15.96 20.93 -2.57
N VAL A 137 16.93 20.04 -2.76
CA VAL A 137 16.75 18.61 -2.52
C VAL A 137 17.75 18.15 -1.50
N LEU A 138 17.26 17.64 -0.37
CA LEU A 138 18.04 17.15 0.76
C LEU A 138 17.95 15.63 0.83
N THR A 139 19.05 14.97 1.14
CA THR A 139 19.13 13.52 1.30
C THR A 139 19.28 13.14 2.75
N VAL A 140 18.52 12.16 3.22
CA VAL A 140 18.60 11.62 4.58
C VAL A 140 19.12 10.20 4.56
N SER A 141 20.10 9.91 5.40
CA SER A 141 20.71 8.59 5.54
C SER A 141 20.75 8.16 7.02
N ARG A 142 20.74 6.84 7.26
CA ARG A 142 20.98 6.27 8.61
C ARG A 142 22.43 6.49 9.06
N THR A 143 23.33 6.53 8.10
CA THR A 143 24.76 6.84 8.27
C THR A 143 25.09 7.98 7.34
N PRO A 144 24.78 9.24 7.73
CA PRO A 144 24.94 10.38 6.84
C PRO A 144 26.42 10.61 6.51
N ASP A 145 26.66 10.93 5.23
CA ASP A 145 27.96 11.36 4.73
C ASP A 145 27.99 12.90 4.67
N PRO A 146 28.70 13.58 5.59
CA PRO A 146 28.75 15.04 5.62
C PRO A 146 29.36 15.66 4.38
N GLU A 147 30.29 14.96 3.72
CA GLU A 147 30.93 15.44 2.48
C GLU A 147 29.94 15.51 1.31
N LYS A 148 28.90 14.67 1.34
CA LYS A 148 27.79 14.69 0.37
C LYS A 148 26.62 15.58 0.81
N GLY A 149 26.70 16.21 1.99
CA GLY A 149 25.63 17.03 2.53
C GLY A 149 24.41 16.20 2.95
N GLU A 150 24.61 14.94 3.32
CA GLU A 150 23.53 14.08 3.81
C GLU A 150 23.16 14.45 5.25
N LEU A 151 21.87 14.37 5.57
CA LEU A 151 21.31 14.64 6.88
C LEU A 151 21.03 13.35 7.64
N SER A 152 21.13 13.41 8.97
CA SER A 152 20.53 12.42 9.86
C SER A 152 19.01 12.61 9.94
N TYR A 153 18.28 11.62 10.44
CA TYR A 153 16.83 11.74 10.69
C TYR A 153 16.49 12.84 11.71
N ALA A 154 17.35 13.07 12.68
CA ALA A 154 17.16 14.14 13.67
C ALA A 154 17.31 15.55 13.08
N GLU A 155 18.22 15.73 12.11
CA GLU A 155 18.37 16.99 11.37
C GLU A 155 17.26 17.16 10.33
N ALA A 156 16.78 16.06 9.73
CA ALA A 156 15.70 16.05 8.76
C ALA A 156 14.42 16.70 9.29
N VAL A 157 14.03 16.41 10.52
CA VAL A 157 12.85 17.01 11.19
C VAL A 157 12.91 18.54 11.25
N ARG A 158 14.12 19.10 11.35
CA ARG A 158 14.37 20.56 11.44
C ARG A 158 14.74 21.20 10.11
N SER A 159 14.68 20.46 9.02
CA SER A 159 15.12 20.91 7.69
C SER A 159 14.24 21.98 7.06
N GLY A 160 13.00 22.16 7.54
CA GLY A 160 11.99 23.03 6.92
C GLY A 160 11.49 22.50 5.57
N ALA A 161 11.61 21.19 5.31
CA ALA A 161 11.11 20.58 4.09
C ALA A 161 9.58 20.59 4.03
N GLN A 162 9.04 20.93 2.87
CA GLN A 162 7.60 20.88 2.58
C GLN A 162 7.17 19.55 1.97
N VAL A 163 8.08 18.80 1.38
CA VAL A 163 7.79 17.52 0.73
C VAL A 163 8.78 16.46 1.21
N VAL A 164 8.28 15.28 1.55
CA VAL A 164 9.08 14.11 1.92
C VAL A 164 8.84 12.97 0.93
N PHE A 165 9.92 12.43 0.37
CA PHE A 165 9.92 11.20 -0.42
C PHE A 165 10.61 10.08 0.35
N ASN A 166 9.90 9.00 0.67
CA ASN A 166 10.53 7.80 1.20
C ASN A 166 10.95 6.86 0.06
N THR A 167 12.25 6.65 -0.08
CA THR A 167 12.83 5.68 -1.05
C THR A 167 13.50 4.50 -0.34
N THR A 168 13.28 4.38 0.97
CA THR A 168 13.81 3.27 1.79
C THR A 168 12.82 2.12 1.86
N PRO A 169 13.24 0.91 2.24
CA PRO A 169 12.34 -0.21 2.53
C PRO A 169 11.72 -0.14 3.94
N ALA A 170 11.84 0.98 4.68
CA ALA A 170 11.24 1.13 6.00
C ALA A 170 9.71 1.05 5.90
N GLY A 171 9.10 0.22 6.72
CA GLY A 171 7.65 -0.03 6.70
C GLY A 171 7.17 -1.00 5.63
N MET A 172 8.04 -1.51 4.76
CA MET A 172 7.71 -2.55 3.78
C MET A 172 7.49 -3.92 4.46
N TYR A 173 6.55 -4.70 3.96
CA TYR A 173 6.34 -6.09 4.38
C TYR A 173 7.67 -6.89 4.32
N PRO A 174 7.99 -7.76 5.31
CA PRO A 174 7.17 -8.12 6.49
C PRO A 174 7.31 -7.15 7.67
N ASN A 175 8.20 -6.16 7.64
CA ASN A 175 8.52 -5.24 8.73
C ASN A 175 7.62 -3.99 8.71
N VAL A 176 6.30 -4.22 8.60
CA VAL A 176 5.29 -3.16 8.69
C VAL A 176 5.35 -2.47 10.06
N GLY A 177 4.97 -1.21 10.16
CA GLY A 177 5.01 -0.44 11.40
C GLY A 177 6.35 0.25 11.69
N VAL A 178 7.40 0.00 10.89
CA VAL A 178 8.66 0.75 10.99
C VAL A 178 8.50 2.12 10.33
N CYS A 179 8.75 3.18 11.09
CA CYS A 179 8.80 4.56 10.60
C CYS A 179 10.04 5.25 11.18
N SER A 180 10.90 5.77 10.31
CA SER A 180 12.16 6.37 10.73
C SER A 180 12.10 7.89 10.90
N LEU A 181 11.07 8.55 10.35
CA LEU A 181 10.91 10.02 10.39
C LEU A 181 9.67 10.40 11.19
N ASP A 182 9.82 11.32 12.12
CA ASP A 182 8.72 11.91 12.86
C ASP A 182 8.11 13.08 12.06
N VAL A 183 7.15 12.76 11.20
CA VAL A 183 6.47 13.75 10.34
C VAL A 183 5.56 14.68 11.13
N ALA A 184 5.06 14.26 12.31
CA ALA A 184 4.25 15.13 13.17
C ALA A 184 5.04 16.30 13.76
N ALA A 185 6.37 16.16 13.87
CA ALA A 185 7.27 17.22 14.32
C ALA A 185 7.78 18.14 13.18
N MET A 186 7.21 18.00 11.95
CA MET A 186 7.61 18.78 10.77
C MET A 186 6.54 19.82 10.40
N PRO A 187 6.57 21.03 10.97
CA PRO A 187 5.59 22.07 10.65
C PRO A 187 5.72 22.50 9.18
N GLY A 188 4.59 22.70 8.52
CA GLY A 188 4.55 23.13 7.12
C GLY A 188 4.81 22.03 6.10
N LEU A 189 4.76 20.76 6.51
CA LEU A 189 4.81 19.62 5.59
C LEU A 189 3.51 19.56 4.75
N GLU A 190 3.65 19.57 3.44
CA GLU A 190 2.53 19.61 2.48
C GLU A 190 2.29 18.23 1.83
N ALA A 191 3.36 17.45 1.64
CA ALA A 191 3.23 16.14 1.02
C ALA A 191 4.22 15.10 1.57
N VAL A 192 3.75 13.87 1.70
CA VAL A 192 4.54 12.66 1.96
C VAL A 192 4.24 11.64 0.88
N VAL A 193 5.26 11.23 0.13
CA VAL A 193 5.16 10.22 -0.93
C VAL A 193 6.08 9.05 -0.57
N ASP A 194 5.51 7.86 -0.47
CA ASP A 194 6.26 6.65 -0.17
C ASP A 194 6.30 5.73 -1.41
N VAL A 195 7.48 5.31 -1.83
CA VAL A 195 7.58 4.36 -2.96
C VAL A 195 7.23 2.93 -2.58
N VAL A 196 7.06 2.64 -1.30
CA VAL A 196 6.59 1.34 -0.82
C VAL A 196 5.11 1.18 -1.18
N TYR A 197 4.76 0.02 -1.76
CA TYR A 197 3.40 -0.34 -2.18
C TYR A 197 2.84 -1.55 -1.43
N ASN A 198 3.63 -2.18 -0.59
CA ASN A 198 3.22 -3.31 0.25
C ASN A 198 3.81 -3.18 1.65
N PRO A 199 3.02 -2.78 2.65
CA PRO A 199 1.57 -2.56 2.63
C PRO A 199 1.15 -1.36 1.76
N ASN A 200 -0.16 -1.24 1.51
CA ASN A 200 -0.73 -0.12 0.73
C ASN A 200 -0.49 1.23 1.42
N LYS A 201 -0.62 1.29 2.74
CA LYS A 201 -0.25 2.44 3.59
C LYS A 201 0.83 2.01 4.58
N THR A 202 2.02 2.57 4.46
CA THR A 202 3.08 2.36 5.44
C THR A 202 2.78 3.13 6.73
N GLU A 203 3.51 2.83 7.80
CA GLU A 203 3.42 3.61 9.04
C GLU A 203 3.74 5.09 8.83
N LEU A 204 4.62 5.43 7.88
CA LEU A 204 4.93 6.80 7.51
C LEU A 204 3.70 7.51 6.92
N ILE A 205 2.98 6.87 6.01
CA ILE A 205 1.75 7.41 5.41
C ILE A 205 0.67 7.59 6.46
N LEU A 206 0.43 6.59 7.32
CA LEU A 206 -0.57 6.70 8.39
C LEU A 206 -0.26 7.84 9.37
N ARG A 207 1.02 8.05 9.72
CA ARG A 207 1.43 9.19 10.57
C ARG A 207 1.27 10.53 9.88
N ALA A 208 1.47 10.59 8.58
CA ALA A 208 1.24 11.80 7.80
C ALA A 208 -0.26 12.15 7.75
N GLU A 209 -1.12 11.15 7.53
CA GLU A 209 -2.58 11.32 7.61
C GLU A 209 -3.02 11.80 9.00
N ASP A 210 -2.53 11.17 10.07
CA ASP A 210 -2.85 11.55 11.46
C ASP A 210 -2.35 12.97 11.82
N ALA A 211 -1.25 13.39 11.22
CA ALA A 211 -0.70 14.75 11.39
C ALA A 211 -1.41 15.80 10.52
N GLY A 212 -2.38 15.39 9.70
CA GLY A 212 -3.12 16.29 8.81
C GLY A 212 -2.31 16.80 7.62
N VAL A 213 -1.28 16.05 7.18
CA VAL A 213 -0.53 16.40 5.96
C VAL A 213 -1.48 16.34 4.76
N PRO A 214 -1.58 17.40 3.94
CA PRO A 214 -2.55 17.48 2.86
C PRO A 214 -2.48 16.34 1.84
N VAL A 215 -1.27 15.86 1.53
CA VAL A 215 -1.05 14.75 0.59
C VAL A 215 -0.19 13.68 1.27
N ALA A 216 -0.74 12.46 1.40
CA ALA A 216 -0.02 11.31 1.94
C ALA A 216 -0.32 10.08 1.07
N VAL A 217 0.63 9.66 0.21
CA VAL A 217 0.38 8.64 -0.82
C VAL A 217 1.45 7.56 -0.86
N GLY A 218 1.01 6.30 -1.04
CA GLY A 218 1.86 5.13 -1.21
C GLY A 218 2.23 4.84 -2.67
N GLY A 219 3.12 3.87 -2.89
CA GLY A 219 3.78 3.63 -4.16
C GLY A 219 3.02 2.78 -5.18
N LEU A 220 1.79 2.34 -4.90
CA LEU A 220 1.07 1.41 -5.80
C LEU A 220 0.85 2.03 -7.18
N GLU A 221 0.42 3.27 -7.23
CA GLU A 221 0.15 3.97 -8.49
C GLU A 221 1.45 4.23 -9.28
N MET A 222 2.56 4.54 -8.60
CA MET A 222 3.88 4.59 -9.25
C MET A 222 4.25 3.25 -9.90
N LEU A 223 4.00 2.14 -9.19
CA LEU A 223 4.27 0.79 -9.70
C LEU A 223 3.44 0.49 -10.95
N VAL A 224 2.19 0.88 -10.99
CA VAL A 224 1.32 0.72 -12.15
C VAL A 224 1.77 1.64 -13.29
N ALA A 225 1.96 2.92 -13.02
CA ALA A 225 2.30 3.92 -14.02
C ALA A 225 3.62 3.58 -14.74
N GLN A 226 4.67 3.14 -14.01
CA GLN A 226 5.92 2.74 -14.66
C GLN A 226 5.73 1.57 -15.63
N ALA A 227 4.79 0.65 -15.36
CA ALA A 227 4.50 -0.47 -16.25
C ALA A 227 3.66 -0.04 -17.45
N VAL A 228 2.70 0.88 -17.27
CA VAL A 228 1.95 1.48 -18.40
C VAL A 228 2.90 2.18 -19.35
N TYR A 229 3.79 3.02 -18.86
CA TYR A 229 4.79 3.68 -19.71
C TYR A 229 5.83 2.72 -20.30
N ALA A 230 6.17 1.62 -19.60
CA ALA A 230 7.02 0.57 -20.17
C ALA A 230 6.32 -0.14 -21.33
N ALA A 231 5.03 -0.42 -21.22
CA ALA A 231 4.25 -1.05 -22.29
C ALA A 231 4.16 -0.16 -23.55
N GLU A 232 4.12 1.16 -23.41
CA GLU A 232 4.22 2.07 -24.57
C GLU A 232 5.52 1.87 -25.34
N TYR A 233 6.67 1.76 -24.64
CA TYR A 233 7.94 1.43 -25.27
C TYR A 233 7.96 0.04 -25.90
N PHE A 234 7.37 -0.96 -25.23
CA PHE A 234 7.28 -2.34 -25.70
C PHE A 234 6.50 -2.44 -27.00
N LEU A 235 5.39 -1.71 -27.09
CA LEU A 235 4.50 -1.73 -28.25
C LEU A 235 4.90 -0.72 -29.34
N GLY A 236 5.80 0.21 -29.03
CA GLY A 236 6.21 1.29 -29.94
C GLY A 236 5.07 2.28 -30.24
N ARG A 237 4.07 2.39 -29.36
CA ARG A 237 2.92 3.31 -29.47
C ARG A 237 2.54 3.89 -28.13
N LYS A 238 1.91 5.06 -28.13
CA LYS A 238 1.33 5.66 -26.93
C LYS A 238 -0.09 5.14 -26.70
N PHE A 239 -0.51 5.07 -25.41
CA PHE A 239 -1.91 4.91 -25.07
C PHE A 239 -2.65 6.25 -25.27
N GLU A 240 -3.89 6.20 -25.69
CA GLU A 240 -4.73 7.41 -25.86
C GLU A 240 -4.98 8.10 -24.50
N ASP A 241 -5.19 7.31 -23.45
CA ASP A 241 -5.34 7.78 -22.06
C ASP A 241 -4.48 6.93 -21.13
N ALA A 242 -3.18 7.15 -21.12
CA ALA A 242 -2.27 6.46 -20.21
C ALA A 242 -2.63 6.71 -18.71
N PRO A 243 -2.97 7.93 -18.27
CA PRO A 243 -3.46 8.16 -16.91
C PRO A 243 -4.73 7.36 -16.56
N GLY A 244 -5.68 7.24 -17.48
CA GLY A 244 -6.89 6.41 -17.30
C GLY A 244 -6.56 4.93 -17.14
N GLU A 245 -5.60 4.40 -17.91
CA GLU A 245 -5.13 3.02 -17.75
C GLU A 245 -4.46 2.82 -16.38
N VAL A 246 -3.67 3.80 -15.92
CA VAL A 246 -3.06 3.76 -14.57
C VAL A 246 -4.16 3.68 -13.51
N ARG A 247 -5.16 4.56 -13.54
CA ARG A 247 -6.28 4.53 -12.59
C ARG A 247 -7.01 3.19 -12.61
N ARG A 248 -7.40 2.73 -13.79
CA ARG A 248 -8.13 1.47 -13.99
C ARG A 248 -7.39 0.26 -13.38
N ILE A 249 -6.08 0.15 -13.64
CA ILE A 249 -5.29 -0.98 -13.14
C ILE A 249 -5.01 -0.84 -11.65
N THR A 250 -4.76 0.37 -11.15
CA THR A 250 -4.59 0.63 -9.72
C THR A 250 -5.85 0.23 -8.95
N ALA A 251 -7.03 0.61 -9.42
CA ALA A 251 -8.31 0.21 -8.86
C ALA A 251 -8.49 -1.32 -8.86
N ALA A 252 -8.16 -2.00 -9.98
CA ALA A 252 -8.22 -3.45 -10.06
C ALA A 252 -7.30 -4.14 -9.04
N LEU A 253 -6.07 -3.65 -8.87
CA LEU A 253 -5.14 -4.18 -7.86
C LEU A 253 -5.62 -3.90 -6.43
N ARG A 254 -6.17 -2.72 -6.14
CA ARG A 254 -6.78 -2.42 -4.84
C ARG A 254 -7.94 -3.38 -4.55
N ARG A 255 -8.83 -3.61 -5.54
CA ARG A 255 -9.92 -4.59 -5.45
C ARG A 255 -9.41 -6.01 -5.20
N GLU A 256 -8.28 -6.40 -5.71
CA GLU A 256 -7.71 -7.75 -5.49
C GLU A 256 -7.00 -7.86 -4.14
N THR A 257 -6.25 -6.84 -3.75
CA THR A 257 -5.25 -6.99 -2.68
C THR A 257 -5.66 -6.40 -1.33
N LEU A 258 -6.48 -5.35 -1.28
CA LEU A 258 -6.87 -4.75 -0.01
C LEU A 258 -7.85 -5.63 0.75
N ASN A 259 -7.63 -5.76 2.06
CA ASN A 259 -8.59 -6.39 2.96
C ASN A 259 -9.81 -5.48 3.17
N ILE A 260 -10.94 -6.08 3.54
CA ILE A 260 -12.15 -5.35 3.94
C ILE A 260 -12.44 -5.70 5.38
N ALA A 261 -12.17 -4.77 6.30
CA ALA A 261 -12.38 -4.96 7.73
C ALA A 261 -13.72 -4.40 8.17
N LEU A 262 -14.60 -5.25 8.73
CA LEU A 262 -15.89 -4.87 9.25
C LEU A 262 -15.79 -4.61 10.76
N VAL A 263 -16.03 -3.37 11.18
CA VAL A 263 -16.04 -2.96 12.59
C VAL A 263 -17.44 -2.50 12.99
N GLY A 264 -17.74 -2.46 14.30
CA GLY A 264 -19.02 -2.00 14.81
C GLY A 264 -19.44 -2.76 16.07
N MET A 265 -20.57 -2.37 16.64
CA MET A 265 -21.11 -2.93 17.88
C MET A 265 -21.34 -4.46 17.82
N PRO A 266 -21.27 -5.18 18.95
CA PRO A 266 -21.75 -6.57 19.00
C PRO A 266 -23.17 -6.67 18.44
N SER A 267 -23.47 -7.75 17.71
CA SER A 267 -24.78 -8.00 17.08
C SER A 267 -25.23 -6.99 16.01
N CYS A 268 -24.38 -6.07 15.52
CA CYS A 268 -24.76 -5.13 14.47
C CYS A 268 -24.81 -5.76 13.05
N GLY A 269 -24.47 -7.05 12.89
CA GLY A 269 -24.60 -7.77 11.62
C GLY A 269 -23.30 -7.99 10.84
N LYS A 270 -22.11 -7.69 11.41
CA LYS A 270 -20.79 -7.84 10.73
C LYS A 270 -20.57 -9.21 10.09
N SER A 271 -20.73 -10.30 10.85
CA SER A 271 -20.48 -11.65 10.34
C SER A 271 -21.50 -12.07 9.27
N SER A 272 -22.74 -11.59 9.34
CA SER A 272 -23.77 -11.85 8.32
C SER A 272 -23.49 -11.09 7.03
N LEU A 273 -23.21 -9.79 7.13
CA LEU A 273 -22.82 -8.96 5.99
C LEU A 273 -21.47 -9.43 5.40
N GLY A 274 -20.52 -9.77 6.25
CA GLY A 274 -19.22 -10.29 5.85
C GLY A 274 -19.31 -11.56 5.01
N ARG A 275 -20.19 -12.51 5.37
CA ARG A 275 -20.43 -13.73 4.55
C ARG A 275 -20.98 -13.41 3.16
N LEU A 276 -21.93 -12.48 3.07
CA LEU A 276 -22.50 -12.09 1.79
C LEU A 276 -21.46 -11.36 0.92
N LEU A 277 -20.76 -10.39 1.52
CA LEU A 277 -19.73 -9.63 0.84
C LEU A 277 -18.58 -10.53 0.36
N ALA A 278 -18.10 -11.44 1.21
CA ALA A 278 -17.07 -12.41 0.88
C ALA A 278 -17.50 -13.32 -0.30
N LYS A 279 -18.72 -13.83 -0.25
CA LYS A 279 -19.29 -14.67 -1.34
C LYS A 279 -19.38 -13.89 -2.66
N GLN A 280 -19.85 -12.66 -2.62
CA GLN A 280 -20.05 -11.84 -3.82
C GLN A 280 -18.71 -11.41 -4.46
N LEU A 281 -17.72 -11.08 -3.63
CA LEU A 281 -16.40 -10.69 -4.09
C LEU A 281 -15.47 -11.87 -4.38
N GLY A 282 -15.90 -13.12 -4.11
CA GLY A 282 -15.07 -14.32 -4.27
C GLY A 282 -13.87 -14.36 -3.32
N ARG A 283 -13.99 -13.75 -2.11
CA ARG A 283 -12.90 -13.63 -1.14
C ARG A 283 -13.09 -14.53 0.08
N PRO A 284 -12.01 -14.97 0.74
CA PRO A 284 -12.10 -15.63 2.03
C PRO A 284 -12.67 -14.70 3.12
N LEU A 285 -13.58 -15.22 3.93
CA LEU A 285 -14.02 -14.57 5.18
C LEU A 285 -13.19 -15.10 6.33
N VAL A 286 -12.69 -14.20 7.16
CA VAL A 286 -12.04 -14.50 8.45
C VAL A 286 -12.84 -13.85 9.56
N ASP A 287 -13.43 -14.65 10.44
CA ASP A 287 -14.02 -14.16 11.70
C ASP A 287 -12.93 -14.18 12.77
N LEU A 288 -12.52 -12.99 13.24
CA LEU A 288 -11.40 -12.87 14.18
C LEU A 288 -11.71 -13.48 15.54
N ASP A 289 -12.98 -13.48 15.98
CA ASP A 289 -13.38 -14.15 17.22
C ASP A 289 -13.17 -15.69 17.11
N GLU A 290 -13.49 -16.28 15.95
CA GLU A 290 -13.22 -17.70 15.69
C GLU A 290 -11.70 -18.00 15.63
N GLU A 291 -10.93 -17.13 15.01
CA GLU A 291 -9.46 -17.31 14.91
C GLU A 291 -8.77 -17.19 16.29
N ILE A 292 -9.29 -16.33 17.20
CA ILE A 292 -8.83 -16.29 18.59
C ILE A 292 -9.06 -17.64 19.26
N VAL A 293 -10.28 -18.18 19.14
CA VAL A 293 -10.64 -19.51 19.73
C VAL A 293 -9.77 -20.62 19.14
N LYS A 294 -9.55 -20.65 17.83
CA LYS A 294 -8.67 -21.63 17.17
C LYS A 294 -7.22 -21.54 17.65
N ALA A 295 -6.71 -20.32 17.83
CA ALA A 295 -5.33 -20.11 18.25
C ALA A 295 -5.08 -20.41 19.74
N ASP A 296 -6.06 -20.12 20.60
CA ASP A 296 -5.95 -20.30 22.05
C ASP A 296 -6.42 -21.69 22.52
N GLY A 297 -7.38 -22.29 21.82
CA GLY A 297 -7.99 -23.58 22.17
C GLY A 297 -9.10 -23.49 23.22
N ARG A 298 -9.38 -22.31 23.78
CA ARG A 298 -10.44 -22.05 24.77
C ARG A 298 -11.54 -21.19 24.15
N SER A 299 -12.75 -21.27 24.73
CA SER A 299 -13.82 -20.36 24.36
C SER A 299 -13.54 -18.92 24.82
N ILE A 300 -14.16 -17.91 24.14
CA ILE A 300 -14.02 -16.51 24.56
C ILE A 300 -14.41 -16.30 26.02
N PRO A 301 -15.54 -16.85 26.53
CA PRO A 301 -15.86 -16.75 27.95
C PRO A 301 -14.78 -17.33 28.87
N ASP A 302 -14.17 -18.46 28.50
CA ASP A 302 -13.09 -19.06 29.31
C ASP A 302 -11.83 -18.20 29.33
N ILE A 303 -11.50 -17.57 28.20
CA ILE A 303 -10.38 -16.62 28.13
C ILE A 303 -10.64 -15.42 29.05
N PHE A 304 -11.87 -14.85 29.00
CA PHE A 304 -12.26 -13.75 29.89
C PHE A 304 -12.22 -14.16 31.37
N ALA A 305 -12.68 -15.35 31.69
CA ALA A 305 -12.65 -15.87 33.07
C ALA A 305 -11.22 -16.07 33.60
N ALA A 306 -10.32 -16.55 32.75
CA ALA A 306 -8.95 -16.87 33.12
C ALA A 306 -7.99 -15.67 33.08
N GLU A 307 -8.14 -14.77 32.09
CA GLU A 307 -7.16 -13.71 31.80
C GLU A 307 -7.78 -12.29 31.80
N GLY A 308 -9.07 -12.17 31.98
CA GLY A 308 -9.79 -10.89 31.95
C GLY A 308 -9.90 -10.28 30.55
N GLU A 309 -10.40 -9.04 30.48
CA GLU A 309 -10.55 -8.33 29.21
C GLU A 309 -9.17 -8.05 28.55
N GLU A 310 -8.16 -7.72 29.34
CA GLU A 310 -6.83 -7.36 28.80
C GLU A 310 -6.15 -8.56 28.12
N GLY A 311 -6.23 -9.77 28.72
CA GLY A 311 -5.74 -10.99 28.08
C GLY A 311 -6.44 -11.31 26.76
N PHE A 312 -7.77 -11.16 26.73
CA PHE A 312 -8.52 -11.29 25.47
C PHE A 312 -8.08 -10.25 24.42
N ARG A 313 -7.92 -8.96 24.81
CA ARG A 313 -7.49 -7.91 23.91
C ARG A 313 -6.08 -8.13 23.34
N ALA A 314 -5.17 -8.71 24.10
CA ALA A 314 -3.85 -9.09 23.59
C ALA A 314 -3.95 -10.16 22.48
N LYS A 315 -4.82 -11.16 22.67
CA LYS A 315 -5.07 -12.20 21.66
C LYS A 315 -5.78 -11.64 20.42
N GLU A 316 -6.75 -10.76 20.59
CA GLU A 316 -7.43 -10.04 19.51
C GLU A 316 -6.40 -9.24 18.68
N ALA A 317 -5.51 -8.48 19.33
CA ALA A 317 -4.46 -7.72 18.65
C ALA A 317 -3.49 -8.62 17.89
N ALA A 318 -3.12 -9.77 18.44
CA ALA A 318 -2.24 -10.72 17.75
C ALA A 318 -2.88 -11.27 16.45
N GLN A 319 -4.19 -11.59 16.46
CA GLN A 319 -4.88 -12.06 15.25
C GLN A 319 -5.06 -10.93 14.23
N ILE A 320 -5.40 -9.72 14.68
CA ILE A 320 -5.49 -8.54 13.79
C ILE A 320 -4.13 -8.25 13.14
N ALA A 321 -3.04 -8.27 13.90
CA ALA A 321 -1.69 -8.06 13.37
C ALA A 321 -1.27 -9.16 12.38
N ARG A 322 -1.75 -10.39 12.56
CA ARG A 322 -1.53 -11.51 11.63
C ARG A 322 -2.29 -11.32 10.33
N PHE A 323 -3.62 -11.22 10.40
CA PHE A 323 -4.48 -11.17 9.21
C PHE A 323 -4.47 -9.81 8.51
N GLY A 324 -4.18 -8.71 9.21
CA GLY A 324 -4.01 -7.39 8.61
C GLY A 324 -2.87 -7.31 7.60
N LYS A 325 -1.88 -8.20 7.66
CA LYS A 325 -0.76 -8.30 6.70
C LYS A 325 -1.10 -9.12 5.46
N GLU A 326 -2.14 -9.96 5.54
CA GLU A 326 -2.63 -10.77 4.40
C GLU A 326 -3.34 -9.88 3.39
N LYS A 327 -3.77 -10.46 2.27
CA LYS A 327 -4.36 -9.73 1.16
C LYS A 327 -5.69 -10.34 0.72
N GLY A 328 -6.61 -9.48 0.30
CA GLY A 328 -7.86 -9.88 -0.32
C GLY A 328 -8.85 -10.56 0.61
N LEU A 329 -8.76 -10.36 1.92
CA LEU A 329 -9.65 -10.94 2.92
C LEU A 329 -10.84 -10.04 3.23
N VAL A 330 -11.96 -10.65 3.66
CA VAL A 330 -12.99 -9.97 4.42
C VAL A 330 -12.81 -10.33 5.89
N LEU A 331 -12.54 -9.34 6.75
CA LEU A 331 -12.25 -9.52 8.18
C LEU A 331 -13.48 -9.09 9.00
N SER A 332 -14.13 -10.03 9.72
CA SER A 332 -15.16 -9.72 10.70
C SER A 332 -14.49 -9.48 12.05
N CYS A 333 -14.41 -8.21 12.48
CA CYS A 333 -13.70 -7.85 13.70
C CYS A 333 -14.60 -7.95 14.94
N GLY A 334 -14.01 -8.28 16.09
CA GLY A 334 -14.69 -8.18 17.39
C GLY A 334 -15.13 -6.74 17.69
N GLY A 335 -16.23 -6.57 18.46
CA GLY A 335 -16.76 -5.24 18.76
C GLY A 335 -15.83 -4.32 19.57
N GLY A 336 -14.71 -4.81 20.07
CA GLY A 336 -13.71 -4.03 20.80
C GLY A 336 -12.42 -3.81 20.02
N ALA A 337 -12.33 -4.27 18.77
CA ALA A 337 -11.11 -4.18 17.96
C ALA A 337 -10.57 -2.75 17.86
N VAL A 338 -11.42 -1.74 17.77
CA VAL A 338 -11.05 -0.33 17.66
C VAL A 338 -10.60 0.33 18.98
N LYS A 339 -10.65 -0.37 20.12
CA LYS A 339 -10.20 0.15 21.42
C LYS A 339 -8.68 0.32 21.48
N ARG A 340 -7.94 -0.40 20.68
CA ARG A 340 -6.48 -0.32 20.60
C ARG A 340 -6.06 0.32 19.28
N ALA A 341 -5.27 1.38 19.36
CA ALA A 341 -4.77 2.11 18.19
C ALA A 341 -3.93 1.23 17.25
N GLU A 342 -3.15 0.29 17.83
CA GLU A 342 -2.37 -0.66 17.04
C GLU A 342 -3.23 -1.58 16.16
N ASN A 343 -4.43 -1.93 16.62
CA ASN A 343 -5.37 -2.71 15.81
C ASN A 343 -5.87 -1.92 14.62
N VAL A 344 -6.30 -0.67 14.85
CA VAL A 344 -6.78 0.22 13.79
C VAL A 344 -5.67 0.43 12.76
N ARG A 345 -4.43 0.66 13.20
CA ARG A 345 -3.27 0.78 12.29
C ARG A 345 -3.07 -0.49 11.46
N ALA A 346 -3.07 -1.66 12.09
CA ALA A 346 -2.89 -2.92 11.38
C ALA A 346 -4.00 -3.18 10.34
N LEU A 347 -5.25 -2.79 10.62
CA LEU A 347 -6.36 -2.90 9.67
C LEU A 347 -6.23 -1.89 8.51
N ARG A 348 -5.82 -0.64 8.79
CA ARG A 348 -5.69 0.42 7.79
C ARG A 348 -4.45 0.29 6.91
N GLN A 349 -3.38 -0.38 7.36
CA GLN A 349 -2.16 -0.54 6.56
C GLN A 349 -2.39 -1.23 5.23
N ASN A 350 -3.23 -2.25 5.22
CA ASN A 350 -3.49 -3.04 3.99
C ASN A 350 -4.97 -3.34 3.80
N GLY A 351 -5.85 -2.46 4.23
CA GLY A 351 -7.28 -2.67 4.14
C GLY A 351 -8.11 -1.41 4.21
N VAL A 352 -9.38 -1.58 3.88
CA VAL A 352 -10.47 -0.62 4.01
C VAL A 352 -11.29 -1.01 5.23
N VAL A 353 -11.59 -0.06 6.10
CA VAL A 353 -12.37 -0.27 7.32
C VAL A 353 -13.81 0.24 7.12
N LEU A 354 -14.78 -0.67 7.15
CA LEU A 354 -16.20 -0.35 7.07
C LEU A 354 -16.84 -0.42 8.46
N PHE A 355 -17.41 0.68 8.93
CA PHE A 355 -18.19 0.70 10.16
C PHE A 355 -19.64 0.29 9.86
N ILE A 356 -20.07 -0.86 10.39
CA ILE A 356 -21.44 -1.34 10.28
C ILE A 356 -22.25 -0.72 11.40
N ASP A 357 -23.02 0.31 11.06
CA ASP A 357 -23.80 1.11 12.00
C ASP A 357 -25.24 0.57 12.09
N ARG A 358 -25.62 0.13 13.29
CA ARG A 358 -26.96 -0.33 13.63
C ARG A 358 -27.40 0.34 14.93
N PRO A 359 -28.63 0.90 15.00
CA PRO A 359 -29.11 1.53 16.21
C PRO A 359 -29.04 0.60 17.42
N VAL A 360 -28.61 1.11 18.56
CA VAL A 360 -28.36 0.32 19.77
C VAL A 360 -29.61 -0.42 20.22
N ASP A 361 -30.80 0.17 20.05
CA ASP A 361 -32.08 -0.43 20.44
C ASP A 361 -32.50 -1.62 19.51
N ALA A 362 -31.84 -1.76 18.34
CA ALA A 362 -32.00 -2.89 17.42
C ALA A 362 -30.96 -4.00 17.62
N LEU A 363 -30.06 -3.85 18.59
CA LEU A 363 -29.02 -4.85 18.88
C LEU A 363 -29.57 -5.94 19.79
N ALA A 364 -29.21 -7.20 19.52
CA ALA A 364 -29.58 -8.31 20.39
C ALA A 364 -28.82 -8.24 21.74
N VAL A 365 -29.54 -8.34 22.82
CA VAL A 365 -29.02 -8.37 24.21
C VAL A 365 -28.71 -9.81 24.61
N GLY A 366 -27.55 -10.04 25.28
CA GLY A 366 -27.16 -11.34 25.83
C GLY A 366 -26.44 -12.27 24.83
N GLY A 367 -26.57 -13.58 25.03
CA GLY A 367 -25.81 -14.62 24.34
C GLY A 367 -24.43 -14.85 24.96
N ASN A 368 -23.55 -15.58 24.27
CA ASN A 368 -22.19 -15.92 24.74
C ASN A 368 -21.20 -14.71 24.73
N ARG A 369 -21.71 -13.52 25.07
CA ARG A 369 -20.91 -12.27 25.04
C ARG A 369 -20.90 -11.60 26.41
N PRO A 370 -19.81 -11.73 27.18
CA PRO A 370 -19.72 -11.25 28.56
C PRO A 370 -20.07 -9.77 28.77
N LEU A 371 -19.79 -8.91 27.76
CA LEU A 371 -19.92 -7.45 27.88
C LEU A 371 -21.23 -6.87 27.36
N SER A 372 -22.17 -7.67 26.82
CA SER A 372 -23.47 -7.21 26.26
C SER A 372 -24.68 -7.79 27.00
N SER A 373 -24.62 -7.80 28.31
CA SER A 373 -25.60 -8.46 29.21
C SER A 373 -26.92 -7.72 29.37
N SER A 374 -26.99 -6.42 29.10
CA SER A 374 -28.18 -5.59 29.21
C SER A 374 -28.26 -4.49 28.15
N ALA A 375 -29.45 -3.93 27.92
CA ALA A 375 -29.65 -2.78 27.02
C ALA A 375 -28.88 -1.54 27.51
N GLU A 376 -28.79 -1.33 28.81
CA GLU A 376 -28.05 -0.21 29.41
C GLU A 376 -26.54 -0.37 29.18
N ALA A 377 -25.99 -1.60 29.32
CA ALA A 377 -24.61 -1.92 29.04
C ALA A 377 -24.29 -1.68 27.55
N LEU A 378 -25.21 -2.02 26.63
CA LEU A 378 -25.04 -1.75 25.19
C LEU A 378 -25.03 -0.24 24.87
N ARG A 379 -25.93 0.56 25.51
CA ARG A 379 -25.93 2.03 25.32
C ARG A 379 -24.66 2.68 25.85
N THR A 380 -24.18 2.27 27.01
CA THR A 380 -22.92 2.74 27.57
C THR A 380 -21.73 2.39 26.65
N MET A 381 -21.71 1.15 26.17
CA MET A 381 -20.70 0.67 25.25
C MET A 381 -20.72 1.42 23.90
N GLU A 382 -21.90 1.70 23.36
CA GLU A 382 -22.09 2.45 22.12
C GLU A 382 -21.57 3.87 22.27
N ALA A 383 -21.97 4.58 23.35
CA ALA A 383 -21.47 5.93 23.61
C ALA A 383 -19.94 6.02 23.70
N GLN A 384 -19.29 5.00 24.27
CA GLN A 384 -17.83 4.94 24.36
C GLN A 384 -17.15 4.57 23.04
N ARG A 385 -17.75 3.66 22.24
CA ARG A 385 -17.08 3.06 21.07
C ARG A 385 -17.45 3.71 19.74
N ARG A 386 -18.63 4.33 19.63
CA ARG A 386 -19.06 4.98 18.39
C ARG A 386 -18.04 6.00 17.86
N PRO A 387 -17.48 6.90 18.70
CA PRO A 387 -16.42 7.81 18.22
C PRO A 387 -15.18 7.07 17.67
N LEU A 388 -14.81 5.93 18.28
CA LEU A 388 -13.68 5.12 17.83
C LEU A 388 -13.96 4.42 16.50
N TYR A 389 -15.20 3.91 16.29
CA TYR A 389 -15.59 3.34 15.01
C TYR A 389 -15.56 4.38 13.89
N LEU A 390 -16.10 5.57 14.16
CA LEU A 390 -16.13 6.68 13.20
C LEU A 390 -14.70 7.14 12.83
N ALA A 391 -13.81 7.23 13.82
CA ALA A 391 -12.42 7.62 13.59
C ALA A 391 -11.60 6.56 12.83
N ALA A 392 -11.96 5.28 12.97
CA ALA A 392 -11.26 4.18 12.30
C ALA A 392 -11.77 3.91 10.88
N ALA A 393 -13.01 4.30 10.57
CA ALA A 393 -13.71 3.89 9.35
C ALA A 393 -13.36 4.76 8.14
N ASP A 394 -13.15 4.09 7.00
CA ASP A 394 -13.10 4.73 5.69
C ASP A 394 -14.53 5.01 5.14
N ALA A 395 -15.53 4.17 5.54
CA ALA A 395 -16.95 4.40 5.23
C ALA A 395 -17.86 3.85 6.33
N VAL A 396 -19.06 4.46 6.46
CA VAL A 396 -20.10 4.04 7.40
C VAL A 396 -21.25 3.40 6.62
N ILE A 397 -21.56 2.15 6.96
CA ILE A 397 -22.62 1.36 6.33
C ILE A 397 -23.81 1.24 7.28
N SER A 398 -24.92 1.87 6.92
CA SER A 398 -26.17 1.74 7.68
C SER A 398 -26.75 0.33 7.55
N ASN A 399 -27.04 -0.31 8.69
CA ASN A 399 -27.71 -1.62 8.75
C ASN A 399 -29.03 -1.52 9.53
N THR A 400 -29.85 -0.56 9.11
CA THR A 400 -31.19 -0.32 9.69
C THR A 400 -32.31 -1.01 8.94
N GLY A 401 -32.08 -1.33 7.66
CA GLY A 401 -33.00 -2.02 6.76
C GLY A 401 -32.70 -3.51 6.60
N THR A 402 -32.83 -3.98 5.39
CA THR A 402 -32.50 -5.36 5.01
C THR A 402 -30.99 -5.55 4.86
N LEU A 403 -30.56 -6.80 5.00
CA LEU A 403 -29.15 -7.16 4.78
C LEU A 403 -28.70 -6.94 3.31
N ALA A 404 -29.66 -7.01 2.37
CA ALA A 404 -29.40 -6.73 0.95
C ALA A 404 -29.10 -5.25 0.70
N GLU A 405 -29.82 -4.35 1.36
CA GLU A 405 -29.56 -2.90 1.30
C GLU A 405 -28.19 -2.56 1.91
N ALA A 406 -27.85 -3.15 3.06
CA ALA A 406 -26.53 -2.96 3.67
C ALA A 406 -25.40 -3.50 2.79
N LEU A 407 -25.62 -4.61 2.07
CA LEU A 407 -24.67 -5.16 1.12
C LEU A 407 -24.45 -4.22 -0.07
N ALA A 408 -25.54 -3.69 -0.66
CA ALA A 408 -25.46 -2.74 -1.77
C ALA A 408 -24.69 -1.47 -1.36
N ALA A 409 -25.01 -0.90 -0.18
CA ALA A 409 -24.30 0.27 0.35
C ALA A 409 -22.81 -0.02 0.61
N ALA A 410 -22.47 -1.22 1.10
CA ALA A 410 -21.07 -1.60 1.30
C ALA A 410 -20.30 -1.72 -0.03
N GLN A 411 -20.96 -2.21 -1.09
CA GLN A 411 -20.36 -2.30 -2.41
C GLN A 411 -20.12 -0.94 -3.04
N GLU A 412 -21.12 -0.07 -3.01
CA GLU A 412 -21.00 1.30 -3.50
C GLU A 412 -19.84 2.04 -2.82
N ALA A 413 -19.76 1.98 -1.48
CA ALA A 413 -18.65 2.57 -0.73
C ALA A 413 -17.28 1.98 -1.11
N LEU A 414 -17.20 0.65 -1.33
CA LEU A 414 -15.96 0.02 -1.75
C LEU A 414 -15.56 0.42 -3.17
N ASP A 415 -16.51 0.56 -4.09
CA ASP A 415 -16.23 1.00 -5.45
C ASP A 415 -15.69 2.44 -5.45
N GLU A 416 -16.29 3.35 -4.70
CA GLU A 416 -15.78 4.71 -4.53
C GLU A 416 -14.35 4.74 -3.96
N ILE A 417 -14.08 3.93 -2.92
CA ILE A 417 -12.76 3.88 -2.27
C ILE A 417 -11.69 3.26 -3.20
N PHE A 418 -12.03 2.24 -3.97
CA PHE A 418 -11.05 1.59 -4.83
C PHE A 418 -10.75 2.41 -6.10
N ASP A 419 -11.71 3.20 -6.57
CA ASP A 419 -11.59 4.04 -7.76
C ASP A 419 -10.98 5.42 -7.47
N SER A 420 -10.92 5.83 -6.18
CA SER A 420 -10.22 7.04 -5.72
C SER A 420 -8.69 6.79 -5.73
#